data_6b9f87e49723df5e69be3a39e0605c37
#
_entry.id   6b9f87e49723df5e69be3a39e0605c37
#
_cell.length_a   1.000
_cell.length_b   1.000
_cell.length_c   1.000
_cell.angle_alpha   90.00
_cell.angle_beta   90.00
_cell.angle_gamma   90.00
#
_symmetry.space_group_name_H-M   'P 1'
#
loop_
_entity.id
_entity.type
_entity.pdbx_description
1 polymer ?
#
loop_
_entity_poly.entity_id
_entity_poly.type
_entity_poly.pdbx_seq_one_letter_code
_entity_poly.pdbx_strand_id
1 'polypeptide(L)'
;RHGHKWIDILQKERGQAPTVDIAYVPTMCNHCDNSPCIAKGGGAVKKRDDGIVLIDPVKAKGRKDLVDACPYGAAYWNEERQLPQAWPFDAHLLDRGWKRTRGAQSCPTRAMQVLHVEDEEMQRMVEADRLEVLHPEYGTKPRVYYRNLYRYSACFIGGCVSGPRGDVDECLAGASVELLRD
;
A
#
# COMPACT_ATOMS: atom_id res chain seq x y z
N ARG A 1 -21.65 6.43 -1.03
CA ARG A 1 -22.53 5.24 -1.01
C ARG A 1 -22.42 4.41 -2.29
N HIS A 2 -21.30 4.49 -3.00
CA HIS A 2 -21.14 3.84 -4.31
C HIS A 2 -20.33 2.52 -4.23
N GLY A 3 -20.20 1.94 -3.04
CA GLY A 3 -19.43 0.70 -2.82
C GLY A 3 -17.91 0.87 -2.87
N HIS A 4 -17.41 2.07 -3.20
CA HIS A 4 -15.99 2.36 -3.26
C HIS A 4 -15.43 2.79 -1.91
N LYS A 5 -14.21 2.40 -1.64
CA LYS A 5 -13.46 2.74 -0.43
C LYS A 5 -12.26 3.59 -0.79
N TRP A 6 -11.97 4.64 0.00
CA TRP A 6 -10.75 5.42 -0.15
C TRP A 6 -9.49 4.63 0.19
N ILE A 7 -9.63 3.73 1.14
CA ILE A 7 -8.60 2.80 1.58
C ILE A 7 -9.24 1.43 1.56
N ASP A 8 -8.70 0.51 0.80
CA ASP A 8 -9.08 -0.89 0.80
C ASP A 8 -8.04 -1.72 1.54
N ILE A 9 -8.40 -2.90 2.01
CA ILE A 9 -7.52 -3.80 2.74
C ILE A 9 -7.40 -5.08 1.94
N LEU A 10 -6.21 -5.33 1.41
CA LEU A 10 -5.88 -6.62 0.84
C LEU A 10 -5.52 -7.57 1.97
N GLN A 11 -6.04 -8.77 1.92
CA GLN A 11 -5.72 -9.86 2.84
C GLN A 11 -4.99 -10.96 2.08
N LYS A 12 -3.91 -11.45 2.66
CA LYS A 12 -3.22 -12.63 2.16
C LYS A 12 -2.96 -13.60 3.30
N GLU A 13 -3.47 -14.77 3.15
CA GLU A 13 -3.21 -15.92 3.99
C GLU A 13 -2.07 -16.74 3.40
N ARG A 14 -1.18 -17.26 4.24
CA ARG A 14 -0.07 -18.09 3.83
C ARG A 14 0.30 -19.09 4.94
N GLY A 15 0.88 -20.22 4.52
CA GLY A 15 1.16 -21.36 5.41
C GLY A 15 -0.02 -22.31 5.51
N GLN A 16 0.12 -23.28 6.40
CA GLN A 16 -0.88 -24.30 6.71
C GLN A 16 -0.94 -24.50 8.22
N ALA A 17 -2.11 -24.92 8.70
CA ALA A 17 -2.25 -25.22 10.13
C ALA A 17 -1.22 -26.26 10.59
N PRO A 18 -0.56 -26.08 11.73
CA PRO A 18 -0.83 -25.04 12.74
C PRO A 18 -0.09 -23.70 12.47
N THR A 19 0.75 -23.61 11.44
CA THR A 19 1.56 -22.42 11.14
C THR A 19 0.92 -21.59 10.04
N VAL A 20 0.03 -20.67 10.42
CA VAL A 20 -0.65 -19.75 9.50
C VAL A 20 -0.23 -18.31 9.80
N ASP A 21 0.09 -17.55 8.75
CA ASP A 21 0.32 -16.12 8.83
C ASP A 21 -0.68 -15.37 7.93
N ILE A 22 -1.25 -14.29 8.45
CA ILE A 22 -2.21 -13.45 7.73
C ILE A 22 -1.64 -12.05 7.65
N ALA A 23 -1.47 -11.54 6.42
CA ALA A 23 -1.04 -10.19 6.16
C ALA A 23 -2.21 -9.32 5.69
N TYR A 24 -2.32 -8.12 6.24
CA TYR A 24 -3.27 -7.10 5.84
C TYR A 24 -2.52 -5.90 5.28
N VAL A 25 -2.79 -5.54 4.02
CA VAL A 25 -2.12 -4.42 3.34
C VAL A 25 -3.17 -3.37 2.97
N PRO A 26 -3.16 -2.21 3.61
CA PRO A 26 -4.01 -1.10 3.20
C PRO A 26 -3.52 -0.55 1.85
N THR A 27 -4.44 -0.45 0.88
CA THR A 27 -4.16 0.11 -0.44
C THR A 27 -5.00 1.36 -0.67
N MET A 28 -4.39 2.36 -1.30
CA MET A 28 -4.98 3.66 -1.50
C MET A 28 -4.27 4.42 -2.62
N CYS A 29 -4.70 5.65 -2.90
CA CYS A 29 -3.91 6.53 -3.75
C CYS A 29 -2.51 6.70 -3.14
N ASN A 30 -1.48 6.39 -3.93
CA ASN A 30 -0.09 6.43 -3.49
C ASN A 30 0.56 7.82 -3.64
N HIS A 31 -0.16 8.83 -4.13
CA HIS A 31 0.34 10.19 -4.35
C HIS A 31 1.70 10.23 -5.05
N CYS A 32 1.84 9.43 -6.10
CA CYS A 32 3.08 9.18 -6.82
C CYS A 32 3.78 10.44 -7.33
N ASP A 33 5.11 10.46 -7.36
CA ASP A 33 5.88 11.56 -7.96
C ASP A 33 5.88 11.44 -9.48
N ASN A 34 6.02 10.22 -9.99
CA ASN A 34 5.86 9.91 -11.42
C ASN A 34 4.44 9.36 -11.68
N SER A 35 3.45 10.25 -11.62
CA SER A 35 2.04 9.87 -11.64
C SER A 35 1.50 9.71 -13.06
N PRO A 36 1.13 8.49 -13.51
CA PRO A 36 0.47 8.29 -14.81
C PRO A 36 -0.86 9.04 -14.95
N CYS A 37 -1.59 9.17 -13.84
CA CYS A 37 -2.85 9.92 -13.81
C CYS A 37 -2.66 11.43 -14.02
N ILE A 38 -1.54 12.02 -13.60
CA ILE A 38 -1.19 13.41 -13.88
C ILE A 38 -0.84 13.57 -15.37
N ALA A 39 0.00 12.69 -15.88
CA ALA A 39 0.40 12.71 -17.29
C ALA A 39 -0.80 12.62 -18.24
N LYS A 40 -1.75 11.73 -17.92
CA LYS A 40 -2.99 11.57 -18.68
C LYS A 40 -4.01 12.69 -18.43
N GLY A 41 -3.91 13.34 -17.25
CA GLY A 41 -4.94 14.23 -16.74
C GLY A 41 -5.12 15.54 -17.51
N GLY A 42 -4.10 16.03 -18.22
CA GLY A 42 -4.19 17.30 -18.96
C GLY A 42 -4.58 18.49 -18.06
N GLY A 43 -4.06 18.51 -16.82
CA GLY A 43 -4.37 19.55 -15.83
C GLY A 43 -5.62 19.31 -14.97
N ALA A 44 -6.36 18.21 -15.21
CA ALA A 44 -7.45 17.77 -14.35
C ALA A 44 -6.96 17.02 -13.08
N VAL A 45 -5.74 16.51 -13.12
CA VAL A 45 -5.06 15.92 -11.96
C VAL A 45 -3.80 16.72 -11.70
N LYS A 46 -3.58 17.11 -10.47
CA LYS A 46 -2.43 17.93 -10.06
C LYS A 46 -1.81 17.40 -8.79
N LYS A 47 -0.48 17.57 -8.69
CA LYS A 47 0.26 17.38 -7.46
C LYS A 47 0.47 18.74 -6.79
N ARG A 48 0.26 18.80 -5.49
CA ARG A 48 0.53 19.97 -4.64
C ARG A 48 2.01 19.96 -4.23
N ASP A 49 2.48 21.10 -3.74
CA ASP A 49 3.87 21.25 -3.24
C ASP A 49 4.16 20.35 -2.02
N ASP A 50 3.13 20.02 -1.23
CA ASP A 50 3.20 19.06 -0.13
C ASP A 50 3.13 17.59 -0.58
N GLY A 51 3.17 17.33 -1.87
CA GLY A 51 3.18 15.99 -2.44
C GLY A 51 1.80 15.33 -2.61
N ILE A 52 0.72 15.98 -2.19
CA ILE A 52 -0.63 15.42 -2.32
C ILE A 52 -1.13 15.54 -3.76
N VAL A 53 -1.59 14.43 -4.34
CA VAL A 53 -2.22 14.41 -5.67
C VAL A 53 -3.72 14.61 -5.52
N LEU A 54 -4.27 15.59 -6.25
CA LEU A 54 -5.69 15.92 -6.23
C LEU A 54 -6.28 15.88 -7.64
N ILE A 55 -7.53 15.44 -7.71
CA ILE A 55 -8.36 15.47 -8.93
C ILE A 55 -9.27 16.70 -8.84
N ASP A 56 -9.18 17.57 -9.83
CA ASP A 56 -10.05 18.73 -9.97
C ASP A 56 -11.44 18.28 -10.42
N PRO A 57 -12.50 18.44 -9.61
CA PRO A 57 -13.82 17.91 -9.93
C PRO A 57 -14.49 18.58 -11.13
N VAL A 58 -14.09 19.80 -11.47
CA VAL A 58 -14.63 20.52 -12.62
C VAL A 58 -13.98 20.04 -13.91
N LYS A 59 -12.64 20.01 -13.94
CA LYS A 59 -11.86 19.61 -15.12
C LYS A 59 -11.91 18.12 -15.40
N ALA A 60 -12.12 17.30 -14.37
CA ALA A 60 -12.21 15.85 -14.49
C ALA A 60 -13.61 15.34 -14.82
N LYS A 61 -14.61 16.21 -14.91
CA LYS A 61 -15.98 15.80 -15.22
C LYS A 61 -16.04 15.08 -16.58
N GLY A 62 -16.65 13.91 -16.62
CA GLY A 62 -16.73 13.06 -17.81
C GLY A 62 -15.45 12.28 -18.15
N ARG A 63 -14.34 12.49 -17.45
CA ARG A 63 -13.04 11.88 -17.73
C ARG A 63 -12.92 10.49 -17.07
N LYS A 64 -13.73 9.55 -17.56
CA LYS A 64 -13.69 8.14 -17.06
C LYS A 64 -12.33 7.47 -17.34
N ASP A 65 -11.65 7.90 -18.38
CA ASP A 65 -10.30 7.46 -18.76
C ASP A 65 -9.24 7.64 -17.66
N LEU A 66 -9.48 8.53 -16.69
CA LEU A 66 -8.57 8.76 -15.56
C LEU A 66 -8.65 7.67 -14.49
N VAL A 67 -9.73 6.88 -14.46
CA VAL A 67 -9.83 5.72 -13.56
C VAL A 67 -8.79 4.67 -13.95
N ASP A 68 -8.71 4.36 -15.25
CA ASP A 68 -7.79 3.36 -15.78
C ASP A 68 -6.32 3.84 -15.81
N ALA A 69 -6.10 5.14 -15.56
CA ALA A 69 -4.75 5.70 -15.52
C ALA A 69 -3.99 5.32 -14.25
N CYS A 70 -4.68 4.85 -13.20
CA CYS A 70 -4.04 4.46 -11.94
C CYS A 70 -3.66 2.98 -11.97
N PRO A 71 -2.37 2.61 -12.00
CA PRO A 71 -1.97 1.21 -12.03
C PRO A 71 -2.28 0.45 -10.72
N TYR A 72 -2.53 1.19 -9.64
CA TYR A 72 -2.92 0.63 -8.34
C TYR A 72 -4.43 0.43 -8.19
N GLY A 73 -5.25 0.80 -9.18
CA GLY A 73 -6.70 0.75 -9.08
C GLY A 73 -7.30 1.65 -7.99
N ALA A 74 -6.57 2.69 -7.58
CA ALA A 74 -6.96 3.57 -6.47
C ALA A 74 -7.82 4.78 -6.90
N ALA A 75 -8.27 4.81 -8.15
CA ALA A 75 -9.21 5.78 -8.68
C ALA A 75 -10.53 5.09 -9.02
N TYR A 76 -11.64 5.71 -8.66
CA TYR A 76 -12.98 5.16 -8.82
C TYR A 76 -13.88 6.11 -9.57
N TRP A 77 -14.80 5.57 -10.34
CA TRP A 77 -15.81 6.36 -11.04
C TRP A 77 -17.02 6.63 -10.15
N ASN A 78 -17.37 7.89 -10.03
CA ASN A 78 -18.60 8.31 -9.35
C ASN A 78 -19.70 8.58 -10.38
N GLU A 79 -20.65 7.65 -10.49
CA GLU A 79 -21.74 7.73 -11.48
C GLU A 79 -22.68 8.94 -11.22
N GLU A 80 -22.94 9.26 -9.98
CA GLU A 80 -23.82 10.38 -9.62
C GLU A 80 -23.23 11.73 -10.03
N ARG A 81 -21.93 11.88 -9.82
CA ARG A 81 -21.21 13.12 -10.11
C ARG A 81 -20.57 13.14 -11.48
N GLN A 82 -20.54 12.00 -12.17
CA GLN A 82 -19.89 11.80 -13.46
C GLN A 82 -18.43 12.26 -13.46
N LEU A 83 -17.68 11.84 -12.42
CA LEU A 83 -16.25 12.18 -12.32
C LEU A 83 -15.44 11.07 -11.63
N PRO A 84 -14.13 10.96 -11.95
CA PRO A 84 -13.22 10.09 -11.23
C PRO A 84 -12.88 10.67 -9.87
N GLN A 85 -12.71 9.79 -8.89
CA GLN A 85 -12.33 10.16 -7.53
C GLN A 85 -11.24 9.23 -7.02
N ALA A 86 -10.32 9.78 -6.24
CA ALA A 86 -9.32 9.04 -5.49
C ALA A 86 -9.22 9.63 -4.09
N TRP A 87 -8.58 8.95 -3.15
CA TRP A 87 -8.39 9.47 -1.82
C TRP A 87 -7.57 10.78 -1.86
N PRO A 88 -8.15 11.90 -1.37
CA PRO A 88 -7.50 13.20 -1.42
C PRO A 88 -6.57 13.45 -0.23
N PHE A 89 -6.13 12.42 0.48
CA PHE A 89 -5.29 12.49 1.68
C PHE A 89 -5.87 13.41 2.78
N ASP A 90 -7.18 13.58 2.81
CA ASP A 90 -7.86 14.54 3.70
C ASP A 90 -7.29 15.98 3.62
N ALA A 91 -6.79 16.39 2.46
CA ALA A 91 -6.13 17.69 2.24
C ALA A 91 -6.95 18.86 2.80
N HIS A 92 -8.28 18.83 2.65
CA HIS A 92 -9.18 19.85 3.18
C HIS A 92 -9.17 19.99 4.72
N LEU A 93 -8.74 18.95 5.43
CA LEU A 93 -8.56 18.98 6.89
C LEU A 93 -7.16 19.44 7.26
N LEU A 94 -6.15 18.97 6.52
CA LEU A 94 -4.77 19.41 6.69
C LEU A 94 -4.64 20.93 6.47
N ASP A 95 -5.33 21.47 5.45
CA ASP A 95 -5.42 22.91 5.17
C ASP A 95 -6.08 23.70 6.31
N ARG A 96 -6.84 23.02 7.18
CA ARG A 96 -7.45 23.60 8.40
C ARG A 96 -6.62 23.37 9.66
N GLY A 97 -5.37 22.92 9.51
CA GLY A 97 -4.44 22.73 10.62
C GLY A 97 -4.50 21.35 11.29
N TRP A 98 -5.20 20.39 10.71
CA TRP A 98 -5.13 19.01 11.20
C TRP A 98 -3.73 18.46 10.94
N LYS A 99 -3.20 17.72 11.91
CA LYS A 99 -1.87 17.11 11.83
C LYS A 99 -1.87 15.67 11.31
N ARG A 100 -3.04 15.06 11.18
CA ARG A 100 -3.21 13.67 10.76
C ARG A 100 -4.45 13.51 9.91
N THR A 101 -4.42 12.55 8.99
CA THR A 101 -5.61 12.14 8.24
C THR A 101 -6.61 11.40 9.15
N ARG A 102 -7.86 11.34 8.73
CA ARG A 102 -8.91 10.59 9.45
C ARG A 102 -8.54 9.10 9.59
N GLY A 103 -8.00 8.50 8.53
CA GLY A 103 -7.56 7.10 8.56
C GLY A 103 -6.51 6.85 9.65
N ALA A 104 -5.50 7.73 9.75
CA ALA A 104 -4.47 7.62 10.77
C ALA A 104 -5.00 7.88 12.20
N GLN A 105 -6.01 8.74 12.34
CA GLN A 105 -6.64 9.00 13.65
C GLN A 105 -7.51 7.84 14.11
N SER A 106 -8.26 7.22 13.21
CA SER A 106 -9.19 6.14 13.52
C SER A 106 -8.53 4.76 13.57
N CYS A 107 -7.24 4.65 13.21
CA CYS A 107 -6.52 3.38 13.25
C CYS A 107 -6.17 2.99 14.70
N PRO A 108 -6.83 1.97 15.30
CA PRO A 108 -6.64 1.63 16.71
C PRO A 108 -5.26 1.04 16.99
N THR A 109 -4.67 0.39 16.00
CA THR A 109 -3.34 -0.25 16.10
C THR A 109 -2.20 0.71 15.74
N ARG A 110 -2.51 1.95 15.31
CA ARG A 110 -1.54 2.91 14.78
C ARG A 110 -0.71 2.36 13.61
N ALA A 111 -1.24 1.40 12.88
CA ALA A 111 -0.60 0.85 11.69
C ALA A 111 -0.48 1.88 10.57
N MET A 112 -1.39 2.87 10.53
CA MET A 112 -1.32 3.98 9.58
C MET A 112 -0.69 5.20 10.25
N GLN A 113 0.40 5.68 9.66
CA GLN A 113 1.10 6.89 10.09
C GLN A 113 1.09 7.92 8.95
N VAL A 114 1.05 9.18 9.29
CA VAL A 114 1.17 10.30 8.36
C VAL A 114 2.37 11.12 8.78
N LEU A 115 3.26 11.34 7.83
CA LEU A 115 4.49 12.10 8.02
C LEU A 115 4.47 13.32 7.11
N HIS A 116 5.03 14.42 7.59
CA HIS A 116 5.34 15.62 6.83
C HIS A 116 6.82 15.91 7.06
N VAL A 117 7.65 15.37 6.20
CA VAL A 117 9.11 15.39 6.28
C VAL A 117 9.69 15.69 4.91
N GLU A 118 10.92 16.18 4.87
CA GLU A 118 11.66 16.39 3.63
C GLU A 118 12.06 15.03 3.00
N ASP A 119 12.30 15.03 1.70
CA ASP A 119 12.58 13.80 0.95
C ASP A 119 13.84 13.08 1.45
N GLU A 120 14.88 13.82 1.86
CA GLU A 120 16.11 13.26 2.43
C GLU A 120 15.87 12.56 3.78
N GLU A 121 15.00 13.12 4.61
CA GLU A 121 14.63 12.49 5.87
C GLU A 121 13.80 11.22 5.62
N MET A 122 12.86 11.28 4.67
CA MET A 122 12.10 10.11 4.29
C MET A 122 13.01 8.98 3.79
N GLN A 123 14.04 9.31 3.00
CA GLN A 123 14.99 8.34 2.49
C GLN A 123 15.79 7.66 3.61
N ARG A 124 16.24 8.44 4.61
CA ARG A 124 16.89 7.89 5.81
C ARG A 124 15.97 6.94 6.57
N MET A 125 14.67 7.27 6.69
CA MET A 125 13.69 6.41 7.33
C MET A 125 13.44 5.12 6.54
N VAL A 126 13.41 5.20 5.20
CA VAL A 126 13.25 4.03 4.31
C VAL A 126 14.40 3.04 4.55
N GLU A 127 15.65 3.53 4.62
CA GLU A 127 16.82 2.68 4.86
C GLU A 127 16.84 2.10 6.28
N ALA A 128 16.61 2.95 7.30
CA ALA A 128 16.66 2.54 8.70
C ALA A 128 15.58 1.50 9.05
N ASP A 129 14.38 1.71 8.57
CA ASP A 129 13.21 0.88 8.87
C ASP A 129 12.96 -0.21 7.83
N ARG A 130 13.76 -0.27 6.76
CA ARG A 130 13.60 -1.19 5.62
C ARG A 130 12.19 -1.11 5.05
N LEU A 131 11.75 0.11 4.76
CA LEU A 131 10.43 0.33 4.20
C LEU A 131 10.41 -0.05 2.73
N GLU A 132 9.32 -0.64 2.32
CA GLU A 132 9.08 -1.13 0.96
C GLU A 132 7.91 -0.37 0.32
N VAL A 133 7.86 -0.36 -0.99
CA VAL A 133 6.73 0.20 -1.75
C VAL A 133 5.97 -0.92 -2.46
N LEU A 134 4.66 -0.74 -2.60
CA LEU A 134 3.84 -1.66 -3.35
C LEU A 134 4.11 -1.48 -4.85
N HIS A 135 4.36 -2.58 -5.58
CA HIS A 135 4.60 -2.60 -7.01
C HIS A 135 5.71 -1.64 -7.49
N PRO A 136 6.96 -1.82 -7.03
CA PRO A 136 8.08 -0.98 -7.45
C PRO A 136 8.32 -1.04 -8.97
N GLU A 137 7.92 -2.13 -9.63
CA GLU A 137 8.00 -2.35 -11.08
C GLU A 137 7.18 -1.35 -11.90
N TYR A 138 6.21 -0.65 -11.31
CA TYR A 138 5.44 0.38 -12.00
C TYR A 138 6.22 1.68 -12.21
N GLY A 139 7.35 1.87 -11.54
CA GLY A 139 8.20 3.05 -11.69
C GLY A 139 7.55 4.39 -11.31
N THR A 140 6.45 4.34 -10.57
CA THR A 140 5.62 5.52 -10.26
C THR A 140 6.15 6.39 -9.13
N LYS A 141 7.19 5.94 -8.40
CA LYS A 141 7.72 6.61 -7.21
C LYS A 141 6.61 6.96 -6.21
N PRO A 142 5.98 5.95 -5.59
CA PRO A 142 4.89 6.17 -4.63
C PRO A 142 5.40 6.83 -3.35
N ARG A 143 4.53 7.60 -2.68
CA ARG A 143 4.77 8.20 -1.35
C ARG A 143 4.08 7.44 -0.22
N VAL A 144 3.64 6.22 -0.47
CA VAL A 144 3.14 5.29 0.54
C VAL A 144 4.15 4.17 0.70
N TYR A 145 4.60 4.00 1.93
CA TYR A 145 5.62 3.02 2.28
C TYR A 145 5.06 2.04 3.30
N TYR A 146 5.58 0.82 3.29
CA TYR A 146 5.10 -0.28 4.11
C TYR A 146 6.26 -0.91 4.89
N ARG A 147 5.99 -1.27 6.14
CA ARG A 147 6.84 -2.17 6.90
C ARG A 147 6.39 -3.61 6.68
N ASN A 148 7.36 -4.51 6.55
CA ASN A 148 7.11 -5.95 6.45
C ASN A 148 6.21 -6.35 5.26
N LEU A 149 6.31 -5.64 4.12
CA LEU A 149 5.53 -5.94 2.93
C LEU A 149 5.83 -7.33 2.37
N TYR A 150 7.01 -7.89 2.66
CA TYR A 150 7.37 -9.27 2.35
C TYR A 150 6.34 -10.29 2.84
N ARG A 151 5.61 -9.99 3.92
CA ARG A 151 4.52 -10.84 4.40
C ARG A 151 3.37 -10.96 3.40
N TYR A 152 3.22 -9.99 2.52
CA TYR A 152 2.24 -10.00 1.44
C TYR A 152 2.83 -10.51 0.13
N SER A 153 4.04 -10.07 -0.24
CA SER A 153 4.67 -10.36 -1.54
C SER A 153 5.37 -11.72 -1.58
N ALA A 154 5.95 -12.18 -0.46
CA ALA A 154 6.69 -13.43 -0.39
C ALA A 154 5.86 -14.58 0.18
N CYS A 155 6.24 -15.80 -0.16
CA CYS A 155 5.79 -17.02 0.50
C CYS A 155 6.79 -17.42 1.58
N PHE A 156 6.36 -18.23 2.55
CA PHE A 156 7.26 -18.89 3.46
C PHE A 156 7.04 -20.42 3.38
N ILE A 157 8.07 -21.17 3.68
CA ILE A 157 8.01 -22.60 3.86
C ILE A 157 8.17 -22.85 5.35
N GLY A 158 7.20 -23.53 5.94
CA GLY A 158 7.23 -23.92 7.34
C GLY A 158 6.97 -25.41 7.47
N GLY A 159 7.65 -26.05 8.40
CA GLY A 159 7.48 -27.47 8.65
C GLY A 159 8.34 -27.94 9.84
N CYS A 160 8.23 -29.23 10.16
CA CYS A 160 9.09 -29.89 11.10
C CYS A 160 10.01 -30.83 10.34
N VAL A 161 11.31 -30.75 10.61
CA VAL A 161 12.27 -31.75 10.13
C VAL A 161 12.32 -32.82 11.21
N SER A 162 11.86 -34.03 10.87
CA SER A 162 11.86 -35.16 11.78
C SER A 162 12.75 -36.28 11.23
N GLY A 163 13.22 -37.11 12.13
CA GLY A 163 13.98 -38.33 11.78
C GLY A 163 13.70 -39.41 12.79
N PRO A 164 13.98 -40.70 12.42
CA PRO A 164 13.73 -41.83 13.26
C PRO A 164 14.65 -41.80 14.49
N ARG A 165 14.07 -41.94 15.66
CA ARG A 165 14.77 -42.18 16.92
C ARG A 165 14.13 -43.36 17.63
N GLY A 166 14.66 -44.55 17.37
CA GLY A 166 13.98 -45.80 17.75
C GLY A 166 12.73 -46.01 16.89
N ASP A 167 11.61 -46.29 17.54
CA ASP A 167 10.34 -46.57 16.87
C ASP A 167 9.45 -45.30 16.69
N VAL A 168 9.99 -44.10 16.96
CA VAL A 168 9.23 -42.83 16.91
C VAL A 168 10.02 -41.80 16.10
N ASP A 169 9.31 -41.03 15.28
CA ASP A 169 9.84 -39.87 14.60
C ASP A 169 9.90 -38.68 15.57
N GLU A 170 11.09 -38.17 15.84
CA GLU A 170 11.29 -36.96 16.67
C GLU A 170 11.72 -35.77 15.81
N CYS A 171 11.30 -34.55 16.23
CA CYS A 171 11.77 -33.32 15.62
C CYS A 171 13.27 -33.13 15.86
N LEU A 172 14.01 -32.88 14.80
CA LEU A 172 15.48 -32.71 14.86
C LEU A 172 15.79 -31.22 15.18
N ALA A 173 16.30 -30.97 16.38
CA ALA A 173 16.80 -29.66 16.74
C ALA A 173 18.14 -29.39 16.04
N GLY A 174 18.30 -28.16 15.52
CA GLY A 174 19.53 -27.74 14.85
C GLY A 174 19.71 -28.26 13.42
N ALA A 175 18.67 -28.84 12.82
CA ALA A 175 18.72 -29.23 11.40
C ALA A 175 18.91 -27.99 10.50
N SER A 176 19.83 -28.08 9.54
CA SER A 176 20.04 -27.06 8.52
C SER A 176 19.15 -27.37 7.31
N VAL A 177 18.40 -26.37 6.87
CA VAL A 177 17.54 -26.48 5.70
C VAL A 177 17.96 -25.44 4.68
N GLU A 178 18.25 -25.89 3.46
CA GLU A 178 18.64 -25.03 2.34
C GLU A 178 17.56 -25.04 1.27
N LEU A 179 17.21 -23.86 0.77
CA LEU A 179 16.27 -23.70 -0.34
C LEU A 179 17.06 -23.59 -1.64
N LEU A 180 16.97 -24.62 -2.46
CA LEU A 180 17.58 -24.63 -3.78
C LEU A 180 16.57 -24.10 -4.81
N ARG A 181 17.06 -23.28 -5.74
CA ARG A 181 16.34 -22.91 -6.96
C ARG A 181 16.96 -23.66 -8.13
N ASP A 182 16.13 -24.34 -8.88
CA ASP A 182 16.48 -24.92 -10.18
C ASP A 182 16.61 -23.81 -11.24
#